data_a804f3054415ed62b4cc5492f42f8d3f
#
_entry.id   a804f3054415ed62b4cc5492f42f8d3f
#
_cell.length_a   1.000
_cell.length_b   1.000
_cell.length_c   1.000
_cell.angle_alpha   90.00
_cell.angle_beta   90.00
_cell.angle_gamma   90.00
#
_symmetry.space_group_name_H-M   'P 1'
#
loop_
_entity.id
_entity.type
_entity.pdbx_description
1 polymer ?
#
loop_
_entity_poly.entity_id
_entity_poly.type
_entity_poly.pdbx_seq_one_letter_code
_entity_poly.pdbx_strand_id
1 'polypeptide(L)'
;DAVKRQVQILKNMGANAIRTSHNTPSRELIEACNEQGVLLDYEFFDGWTAAKNGNSKDYARFFSTVMGESELIGSDANKTWAQFDIEASVARDYNAPSIVMWSLGNEMTEGTYGIYGLPQVQNSLIAWTQAVDPTRPVTTGDNRLKRGSNELNPQGIADAGGIVGMNYAGGSTYDSIHSQHPDWKLIGSETASSINSRGIYSTHSRDNSSQQLTAYDYSRVNWGHYASQAWYDVLTRDFVAGEFVWTGFDYLGEPTPWNGVDPGAKGRWPSPKNSYFGIIDTAGLPKDSYYFYQSQWNDAVHTLHLLPAWNGDAVKKNRDGTVDVSVYTDAHAVRLYFTPAGSTEKQDLGLKTFT
;
A
#
# COMPACT_ATOMS: atom_id res chain seq x y z
N ASP A 1 -4.81 -0.16 -22.50
CA ASP A 1 -3.33 -0.05 -22.62
C ASP A 1 -2.67 0.55 -21.39
N ALA A 2 -3.18 1.69 -20.84
CA ALA A 2 -2.55 2.33 -19.66
C ALA A 2 -2.58 1.43 -18.41
N VAL A 3 -3.73 0.85 -18.10
CA VAL A 3 -3.89 -0.07 -16.97
C VAL A 3 -3.01 -1.32 -17.13
N LYS A 4 -2.99 -1.92 -18.33
CA LYS A 4 -2.09 -3.06 -18.62
C LYS A 4 -0.62 -2.70 -18.40
N ARG A 5 -0.21 -1.49 -18.79
CA ARG A 5 1.14 -0.99 -18.55
C ARG A 5 1.44 -0.86 -17.05
N GLN A 6 0.49 -0.35 -16.25
CA GLN A 6 0.67 -0.24 -14.80
C GLN A 6 0.86 -1.62 -14.15
N VAL A 7 0.01 -2.59 -14.48
CA VAL A 7 0.15 -3.98 -13.99
C VAL A 7 1.49 -4.58 -14.42
N GLN A 8 1.90 -4.36 -15.68
CA GLN A 8 3.18 -4.86 -16.19
C GLN A 8 4.39 -4.28 -15.44
N ILE A 9 4.36 -2.99 -15.09
CA ILE A 9 5.45 -2.35 -14.32
C ILE A 9 5.56 -2.99 -12.94
N LEU A 10 4.43 -3.17 -12.24
CA LEU A 10 4.40 -3.83 -10.92
C LEU A 10 4.89 -5.28 -11.02
N LYS A 11 4.43 -6.03 -12.01
CA LYS A 11 4.89 -7.40 -12.24
C LYS A 11 6.39 -7.48 -12.53
N ASN A 12 6.92 -6.57 -13.33
CA ASN A 12 8.36 -6.51 -13.61
C ASN A 12 9.20 -6.20 -12.36
N MET A 13 8.63 -5.51 -11.38
CA MET A 13 9.23 -5.33 -10.08
C MET A 13 9.24 -6.62 -9.25
N GLY A 14 8.36 -7.56 -9.54
CA GLY A 14 8.18 -8.79 -8.78
C GLY A 14 6.91 -8.82 -7.94
N ALA A 15 6.06 -7.79 -8.00
CA ALA A 15 4.77 -7.82 -7.32
C ALA A 15 3.90 -8.94 -7.91
N ASN A 16 3.38 -9.80 -7.05
CA ASN A 16 2.49 -10.91 -7.43
C ASN A 16 1.02 -10.62 -7.13
N ALA A 17 0.73 -9.57 -6.37
CA ALA A 17 -0.62 -9.17 -6.00
C ALA A 17 -0.78 -7.65 -5.94
N ILE A 18 -2.01 -7.17 -6.11
CA ILE A 18 -2.43 -5.77 -5.99
C ILE A 18 -3.66 -5.72 -5.08
N ARG A 19 -3.69 -4.78 -4.14
CA ARG A 19 -4.89 -4.38 -3.42
C ARG A 19 -5.50 -3.16 -4.10
N THR A 20 -6.81 -3.21 -4.37
CA THR A 20 -7.52 -2.13 -5.05
C THR A 20 -8.08 -1.13 -4.05
N SER A 21 -7.26 -0.23 -3.58
CA SER A 21 -7.60 0.75 -2.57
C SER A 21 -8.28 2.00 -3.17
N HIS A 22 -9.39 2.44 -2.64
CA HIS A 22 -10.26 1.80 -1.64
C HIS A 22 -11.68 1.72 -2.21
N ASN A 23 -11.82 1.08 -3.32
CA ASN A 23 -13.10 0.90 -4.02
C ASN A 23 -13.01 -0.21 -5.08
N THR A 24 -14.16 -0.55 -5.61
CA THR A 24 -14.33 -1.54 -6.68
C THR A 24 -13.44 -1.25 -7.89
N PRO A 25 -12.58 -2.19 -8.31
CA PRO A 25 -11.70 -2.02 -9.46
C PRO A 25 -12.46 -1.95 -10.79
N SER A 26 -11.83 -1.31 -11.76
CA SER A 26 -12.34 -1.34 -13.12
C SER A 26 -12.17 -2.73 -13.74
N ARG A 27 -13.04 -3.05 -14.70
CA ARG A 27 -12.96 -4.30 -15.46
C ARG A 27 -11.62 -4.45 -16.17
N GLU A 28 -11.08 -3.35 -16.69
CA GLU A 28 -9.79 -3.33 -17.38
C GLU A 28 -8.63 -3.72 -16.46
N LEU A 29 -8.71 -3.38 -15.16
CA LEU A 29 -7.71 -3.79 -14.20
C LEU A 29 -7.81 -5.30 -13.92
N ILE A 30 -9.01 -5.81 -13.73
CA ILE A 30 -9.25 -7.24 -13.51
C ILE A 30 -8.76 -8.05 -14.72
N GLU A 31 -9.14 -7.63 -15.94
CA GLU A 31 -8.68 -8.27 -17.18
C GLU A 31 -7.16 -8.24 -17.32
N ALA A 32 -6.53 -7.10 -17.02
CA ALA A 32 -5.07 -6.99 -17.06
C ALA A 32 -4.38 -7.92 -16.05
N CYS A 33 -4.94 -8.05 -14.85
CA CYS A 33 -4.44 -8.96 -13.82
C CYS A 33 -4.63 -10.42 -14.22
N ASN A 34 -5.81 -10.79 -14.76
CA ASN A 34 -6.07 -12.12 -15.29
C ASN A 34 -5.06 -12.51 -16.37
N GLU A 35 -4.83 -11.63 -17.36
CA GLU A 35 -3.92 -11.86 -18.47
C GLU A 35 -2.45 -11.98 -18.02
N GLN A 36 -2.06 -11.23 -17.03
CA GLN A 36 -0.67 -11.15 -16.59
C GLN A 36 -0.35 -12.05 -15.39
N GLY A 37 -1.35 -12.70 -14.80
CA GLY A 37 -1.19 -13.58 -13.65
C GLY A 37 -0.82 -12.82 -12.37
N VAL A 38 -1.41 -11.64 -12.16
CA VAL A 38 -1.29 -10.85 -10.92
C VAL A 38 -2.56 -11.02 -10.11
N LEU A 39 -2.42 -11.32 -8.82
CA LEU A 39 -3.54 -11.56 -7.92
C LEU A 39 -4.18 -10.24 -7.46
N LEU A 40 -5.44 -10.28 -7.05
CA LEU A 40 -6.19 -9.14 -6.55
C LEU A 40 -6.76 -9.40 -5.17
N ASP A 41 -6.45 -8.51 -4.25
CA ASP A 41 -7.27 -8.20 -3.08
C ASP A 41 -8.27 -7.13 -3.49
N TYR A 42 -9.51 -7.58 -3.76
CA TYR A 42 -10.57 -6.74 -4.32
C TYR A 42 -11.30 -6.01 -3.20
N GLU A 43 -11.13 -4.71 -3.10
CA GLU A 43 -11.75 -3.91 -2.04
C GLU A 43 -13.00 -3.19 -2.52
N PHE A 44 -14.08 -3.22 -1.71
CA PHE A 44 -15.36 -2.61 -2.07
C PHE A 44 -15.48 -1.16 -1.60
N PHE A 45 -15.09 -0.86 -0.36
CA PHE A 45 -15.37 0.43 0.28
C PHE A 45 -14.15 0.97 1.04
N ASP A 46 -14.00 2.30 1.05
CA ASP A 46 -13.05 2.96 1.94
C ASP A 46 -13.57 3.02 3.40
N GLY A 47 -14.85 3.16 3.59
CA GLY A 47 -15.56 3.17 4.88
C GLY A 47 -17.00 2.72 4.71
N TRP A 48 -17.74 2.60 5.82
CA TRP A 48 -19.11 2.08 5.78
C TRP A 48 -20.15 3.19 5.99
N THR A 49 -20.69 3.30 7.21
CA THR A 49 -21.83 4.15 7.53
C THR A 49 -21.45 5.57 7.96
N ALA A 50 -20.20 5.81 8.31
CA ALA A 50 -19.69 7.11 8.71
C ALA A 50 -18.70 7.66 7.69
N ALA A 51 -18.88 8.93 7.32
CA ALA A 51 -17.99 9.61 6.40
C ALA A 51 -16.59 9.81 7.02
N LYS A 52 -15.54 9.42 6.30
CA LYS A 52 -14.16 9.60 6.74
C LYS A 52 -13.74 11.07 6.70
N ASN A 53 -13.02 11.49 7.73
CA ASN A 53 -12.40 12.82 7.80
C ASN A 53 -13.36 13.98 7.51
N GLY A 54 -14.66 13.81 7.80
CA GLY A 54 -15.68 14.83 7.55
C GLY A 54 -16.05 15.03 6.08
N ASN A 55 -15.71 14.10 5.20
CA ASN A 55 -16.06 14.17 3.78
C ASN A 55 -17.56 13.93 3.56
N SER A 56 -18.34 14.99 3.46
CA SER A 56 -19.80 14.91 3.22
C SER A 56 -20.20 14.32 1.86
N LYS A 57 -19.24 14.04 0.97
CA LYS A 57 -19.45 13.42 -0.34
C LYS A 57 -19.07 11.95 -0.36
N ASP A 58 -18.65 11.41 0.79
CA ASP A 58 -18.33 10.01 0.99
C ASP A 58 -19.53 9.10 0.66
N TYR A 59 -19.24 7.86 0.26
CA TYR A 59 -20.25 6.84 -0.03
C TYR A 59 -21.13 6.50 1.18
N ALA A 60 -20.65 6.77 2.40
CA ALA A 60 -21.38 6.57 3.65
C ALA A 60 -22.82 7.13 3.63
N ARG A 61 -23.06 8.21 2.90
CA ARG A 61 -24.40 8.80 2.75
C ARG A 61 -25.40 7.89 2.03
N PHE A 62 -24.92 6.94 1.24
CA PHE A 62 -25.75 5.99 0.50
C PHE A 62 -25.76 4.61 1.12
N PHE A 63 -24.74 4.28 1.90
CA PHE A 63 -24.42 2.93 2.35
C PHE A 63 -25.64 2.17 2.87
N SER A 64 -26.39 2.76 3.79
CA SER A 64 -27.58 2.17 4.41
C SER A 64 -28.90 2.63 3.77
N THR A 65 -28.85 3.39 2.68
CA THR A 65 -30.05 3.88 2.00
C THR A 65 -30.67 2.77 1.16
N VAL A 66 -31.95 2.55 1.28
CA VAL A 66 -32.73 1.61 0.45
C VAL A 66 -32.83 2.18 -0.97
N MET A 67 -32.58 1.35 -1.97
CA MET A 67 -32.47 1.78 -3.36
C MET A 67 -33.81 2.08 -4.05
N GLY A 68 -34.83 1.39 -3.73
CA GLY A 68 -36.04 1.34 -4.56
C GLY A 68 -35.89 0.41 -5.78
N GLU A 69 -37.01 0.09 -6.40
CA GLU A 69 -37.06 -0.78 -7.58
C GLU A 69 -36.57 -0.07 -8.85
N SER A 70 -35.78 -0.77 -9.65
CA SER A 70 -35.37 -0.29 -10.97
C SER A 70 -35.05 -1.48 -11.88
N GLU A 71 -35.85 -1.68 -12.92
CA GLU A 71 -35.55 -2.70 -13.93
C GLU A 71 -34.21 -2.45 -14.66
N LEU A 72 -33.86 -1.16 -14.84
CA LEU A 72 -32.68 -0.75 -15.59
C LEU A 72 -31.37 -1.26 -14.96
N ILE A 73 -31.32 -1.26 -13.63
CA ILE A 73 -30.12 -1.72 -12.89
C ILE A 73 -30.38 -3.02 -12.13
N GLY A 74 -31.56 -3.60 -12.23
CA GLY A 74 -31.93 -4.83 -11.54
C GLY A 74 -32.04 -4.68 -10.02
N SER A 75 -32.36 -3.48 -9.52
CA SER A 75 -32.45 -3.24 -8.08
C SER A 75 -33.76 -3.72 -7.48
N ASP A 76 -33.68 -4.11 -6.20
CA ASP A 76 -34.78 -4.53 -5.35
C ASP A 76 -35.05 -3.46 -4.30
N ALA A 77 -36.35 -3.09 -4.14
CA ALA A 77 -36.78 -2.09 -3.17
C ALA A 77 -36.41 -2.39 -1.71
N ASN A 78 -36.04 -3.63 -1.40
CA ASN A 78 -35.70 -4.04 -0.05
C ASN A 78 -34.19 -4.03 0.22
N LYS A 79 -33.36 -3.77 -0.79
CA LYS A 79 -31.90 -3.75 -0.64
C LYS A 79 -31.37 -2.36 -0.39
N THR A 80 -30.31 -2.28 0.42
CA THR A 80 -29.49 -1.06 0.53
C THR A 80 -28.51 -0.97 -0.65
N TRP A 81 -27.98 0.21 -0.92
CA TRP A 81 -26.94 0.41 -1.93
C TRP A 81 -25.72 -0.47 -1.65
N ALA A 82 -25.26 -0.56 -0.38
CA ALA A 82 -24.12 -1.39 -0.03
C ALA A 82 -24.36 -2.87 -0.33
N GLN A 83 -25.54 -3.40 -0.03
CA GLN A 83 -25.90 -4.77 -0.36
C GLN A 83 -25.89 -5.01 -1.87
N PHE A 84 -26.53 -4.13 -2.62
CA PHE A 84 -26.60 -4.24 -4.07
C PHE A 84 -25.21 -4.18 -4.70
N ASP A 85 -24.36 -3.24 -4.28
CA ASP A 85 -23.02 -3.06 -4.83
C ASP A 85 -22.14 -4.29 -4.58
N ILE A 86 -22.19 -4.88 -3.38
CA ILE A 86 -21.46 -6.12 -3.10
C ILE A 86 -21.98 -7.26 -3.97
N GLU A 87 -23.26 -7.54 -3.92
CA GLU A 87 -23.84 -8.67 -4.64
C GLU A 87 -23.63 -8.56 -6.16
N ALA A 88 -23.84 -7.36 -6.72
CA ALA A 88 -23.63 -7.11 -8.15
C ALA A 88 -22.14 -7.21 -8.55
N SER A 89 -21.24 -6.66 -7.74
CA SER A 89 -19.80 -6.70 -8.02
C SER A 89 -19.23 -8.10 -7.91
N VAL A 90 -19.59 -8.83 -6.86
CA VAL A 90 -19.14 -10.23 -6.68
C VAL A 90 -19.68 -11.10 -7.81
N ALA A 91 -20.98 -10.97 -8.16
CA ALA A 91 -21.57 -11.75 -9.25
C ALA A 91 -20.94 -11.42 -10.61
N ARG A 92 -20.66 -10.14 -10.89
CA ARG A 92 -20.00 -9.70 -12.12
C ARG A 92 -18.62 -10.31 -12.28
N ASP A 93 -17.84 -10.32 -11.19
CA ASP A 93 -16.42 -10.63 -11.22
C ASP A 93 -16.09 -12.03 -10.67
N TYR A 94 -17.10 -12.83 -10.35
CA TYR A 94 -16.99 -14.18 -9.77
C TYR A 94 -16.00 -15.08 -10.51
N ASN A 95 -16.02 -15.05 -11.83
CA ASN A 95 -15.19 -15.91 -12.68
C ASN A 95 -13.79 -15.33 -12.97
N ALA A 96 -13.40 -14.22 -12.33
CA ALA A 96 -12.06 -13.66 -12.51
C ALA A 96 -11.03 -14.45 -11.68
N PRO A 97 -10.08 -15.16 -12.32
CA PRO A 97 -9.11 -16.00 -11.60
C PRO A 97 -8.07 -15.19 -10.81
N SER A 98 -7.89 -13.92 -11.13
CA SER A 98 -6.99 -13.03 -10.38
C SER A 98 -7.51 -12.68 -9.00
N ILE A 99 -8.83 -12.64 -8.78
CA ILE A 99 -9.40 -12.27 -7.48
C ILE A 99 -9.22 -13.44 -6.51
N VAL A 100 -8.50 -13.19 -5.41
CA VAL A 100 -8.21 -14.22 -4.40
C VAL A 100 -8.86 -13.95 -3.05
N MET A 101 -9.27 -12.71 -2.78
CA MET A 101 -9.99 -12.33 -1.57
C MET A 101 -10.85 -11.08 -1.83
N TRP A 102 -11.85 -10.90 -0.97
CA TRP A 102 -12.78 -9.78 -1.00
C TRP A 102 -12.57 -8.90 0.23
N SER A 103 -12.04 -7.70 0.03
CA SER A 103 -11.86 -6.72 1.10
C SER A 103 -13.13 -5.88 1.29
N LEU A 104 -13.71 -5.96 2.49
CA LEU A 104 -14.99 -5.35 2.82
C LEU A 104 -14.88 -3.87 3.17
N GLY A 105 -13.67 -3.39 3.47
CA GLY A 105 -13.46 -1.99 3.80
C GLY A 105 -12.06 -1.70 4.35
N ASN A 106 -11.77 -0.39 4.45
CA ASN A 106 -10.50 0.14 4.91
C ASN A 106 -10.65 1.07 6.09
N GLU A 107 -9.86 0.86 7.15
CA GLU A 107 -9.71 1.78 8.28
C GLU A 107 -11.04 2.41 8.76
N MET A 108 -12.04 1.57 8.97
CA MET A 108 -13.38 2.01 9.35
C MET A 108 -13.34 2.91 10.59
N THR A 109 -14.02 4.04 10.50
CA THR A 109 -14.07 5.04 11.56
C THR A 109 -15.34 4.95 12.43
N GLU A 110 -16.25 4.10 12.07
CA GLU A 110 -17.48 3.82 12.81
C GLU A 110 -17.17 3.36 14.21
N GLY A 111 -17.84 3.93 15.16
CA GLY A 111 -17.57 3.67 16.56
C GLY A 111 -16.28 4.27 17.08
N THR A 112 -15.85 5.40 16.52
CA THR A 112 -14.73 6.19 17.03
C THR A 112 -14.88 6.44 18.54
N TYR A 113 -13.76 6.40 19.27
CA TYR A 113 -13.73 6.71 20.71
C TYR A 113 -14.51 5.75 21.61
N GLY A 114 -14.32 4.47 21.46
CA GLY A 114 -14.77 3.45 22.42
C GLY A 114 -15.78 2.44 21.89
N ILE A 115 -16.39 2.71 20.75
CA ILE A 115 -17.24 1.75 20.04
C ILE A 115 -16.63 1.53 18.65
N TYR A 116 -15.48 0.91 18.61
CA TYR A 116 -14.86 0.57 17.35
C TYR A 116 -15.56 -0.64 16.73
N GLY A 117 -15.90 -0.46 15.47
CA GLY A 117 -16.57 -1.48 14.70
C GLY A 117 -18.08 -1.46 14.87
N LEU A 118 -18.74 -1.82 13.80
CA LEU A 118 -20.15 -2.16 13.78
C LEU A 118 -20.26 -3.62 13.38
N PRO A 119 -20.16 -4.57 14.35
CA PRO A 119 -20.22 -6.00 14.04
C PRO A 119 -21.42 -6.38 13.16
N GLN A 120 -22.56 -5.71 13.37
CA GLN A 120 -23.78 -5.94 12.57
C GLN A 120 -23.58 -5.56 11.11
N VAL A 121 -22.93 -4.42 10.85
CA VAL A 121 -22.61 -3.97 9.48
C VAL A 121 -21.64 -4.95 8.83
N GLN A 122 -20.55 -5.26 9.51
CA GLN A 122 -19.56 -6.21 9.01
C GLN A 122 -20.16 -7.58 8.74
N ASN A 123 -20.96 -8.12 9.68
CA ASN A 123 -21.63 -9.41 9.51
C ASN A 123 -22.56 -9.42 8.31
N SER A 124 -23.26 -8.31 8.05
CA SER A 124 -24.09 -8.19 6.84
C SER A 124 -23.24 -8.20 5.58
N LEU A 125 -22.13 -7.45 5.54
CA LEU A 125 -21.21 -7.44 4.38
C LEU A 125 -20.60 -8.81 4.12
N ILE A 126 -20.19 -9.52 5.17
CA ILE A 126 -19.72 -10.90 5.08
C ILE A 126 -20.81 -11.81 4.50
N ALA A 127 -22.01 -11.74 5.06
CA ALA A 127 -23.12 -12.58 4.63
C ALA A 127 -23.51 -12.35 3.17
N TRP A 128 -23.59 -11.09 2.72
CA TRP A 128 -23.90 -10.76 1.33
C TRP A 128 -22.78 -11.22 0.37
N THR A 129 -21.53 -11.06 0.75
CA THR A 129 -20.40 -11.53 -0.06
C THR A 129 -20.41 -13.04 -0.19
N GLN A 130 -20.53 -13.77 0.94
CA GLN A 130 -20.50 -15.23 0.98
C GLN A 130 -21.77 -15.89 0.39
N ALA A 131 -22.88 -15.17 0.35
CA ALA A 131 -24.09 -15.64 -0.35
C ALA A 131 -23.89 -15.77 -1.86
N VAL A 132 -23.01 -14.94 -2.44
CA VAL A 132 -22.67 -14.97 -3.88
C VAL A 132 -21.40 -15.79 -4.11
N ASP A 133 -20.35 -15.59 -3.30
CA ASP A 133 -19.09 -16.32 -3.39
C ASP A 133 -18.64 -16.88 -2.03
N PRO A 134 -18.97 -18.12 -1.71
CA PRO A 134 -18.51 -18.80 -0.50
C PRO A 134 -17.08 -19.34 -0.62
N THR A 135 -16.41 -19.19 -1.75
CA THR A 135 -15.13 -19.87 -2.05
C THR A 135 -13.91 -19.04 -1.70
N ARG A 136 -14.03 -17.72 -1.77
CA ARG A 136 -12.93 -16.80 -1.47
C ARG A 136 -13.07 -16.19 -0.07
N PRO A 137 -11.95 -16.02 0.66
CA PRO A 137 -11.98 -15.41 1.98
C PRO A 137 -12.33 -13.92 1.89
N VAL A 138 -12.92 -13.41 2.96
CA VAL A 138 -13.10 -11.97 3.19
C VAL A 138 -11.92 -11.40 3.99
N THR A 139 -11.69 -10.09 3.86
CA THR A 139 -10.70 -9.33 4.63
C THR A 139 -11.17 -7.90 4.89
N THR A 140 -10.44 -7.16 5.69
CA THR A 140 -10.53 -5.71 5.86
C THR A 140 -9.15 -5.16 6.15
N GLY A 141 -8.88 -3.90 5.77
CA GLY A 141 -7.68 -3.18 6.21
C GLY A 141 -7.89 -2.54 7.58
N ASP A 142 -7.33 -3.10 8.64
CA ASP A 142 -7.51 -2.58 10.01
C ASP A 142 -6.29 -1.79 10.50
N ASN A 143 -6.50 -0.56 10.99
CA ASN A 143 -5.45 0.28 11.57
C ASN A 143 -5.56 0.45 13.09
N ARG A 144 -6.49 -0.21 13.76
CA ARG A 144 -6.78 -0.02 15.17
C ARG A 144 -6.28 -1.14 16.06
N LEU A 145 -6.28 -2.36 15.55
CA LEU A 145 -5.77 -3.53 16.26
C LEU A 145 -4.34 -3.29 16.78
N LYS A 146 -3.48 -2.68 15.97
CA LYS A 146 -2.10 -2.29 16.37
C LYS A 146 -2.01 -1.31 17.55
N ARG A 147 -3.12 -0.67 17.92
CA ARG A 147 -3.19 0.28 19.04
C ARG A 147 -3.77 -0.34 20.30
N GLY A 148 -3.98 -1.66 20.31
CA GLY A 148 -4.60 -2.36 21.42
C GLY A 148 -6.07 -2.02 21.61
N SER A 149 -6.73 -1.47 20.59
CA SER A 149 -8.16 -1.21 20.63
C SER A 149 -8.92 -2.37 20.01
N ASN A 150 -10.16 -2.38 20.25
CA ASN A 150 -11.22 -3.33 19.94
C ASN A 150 -10.94 -4.32 18.79
N GLU A 151 -11.00 -5.59 19.10
CA GLU A 151 -10.76 -6.71 18.19
C GLU A 151 -12.03 -7.22 17.49
N LEU A 152 -13.18 -6.59 17.67
CA LEU A 152 -14.48 -7.10 17.20
C LEU A 152 -14.52 -7.26 15.66
N ASN A 153 -13.97 -6.31 14.92
CA ASN A 153 -13.94 -6.42 13.46
C ASN A 153 -12.92 -7.48 12.99
N PRO A 154 -11.66 -7.46 13.43
CA PRO A 154 -10.70 -8.52 13.13
C PRO A 154 -11.20 -9.92 13.55
N GLN A 155 -11.78 -10.06 14.74
CA GLN A 155 -12.36 -11.31 15.19
C GLN A 155 -13.49 -11.79 14.26
N GLY A 156 -14.41 -10.89 13.87
CA GLY A 156 -15.49 -11.24 12.94
C GLY A 156 -14.99 -11.71 11.56
N ILE A 157 -13.89 -11.15 11.06
CA ILE A 157 -13.21 -11.61 9.84
C ILE A 157 -12.62 -13.02 10.07
N ALA A 158 -11.93 -13.23 11.20
CA ALA A 158 -11.35 -14.53 11.53
C ALA A 158 -12.42 -15.61 11.70
N ASP A 159 -13.52 -15.32 12.41
CA ASP A 159 -14.67 -16.22 12.62
C ASP A 159 -15.34 -16.62 11.29
N ALA A 160 -15.33 -15.73 10.31
CA ALA A 160 -15.81 -16.02 8.95
C ALA A 160 -14.83 -16.85 8.10
N GLY A 161 -13.70 -17.28 8.67
CA GLY A 161 -12.63 -18.00 7.96
C GLY A 161 -11.77 -17.09 7.09
N GLY A 162 -11.90 -15.78 7.24
CA GLY A 162 -11.21 -14.75 6.48
C GLY A 162 -9.75 -14.54 6.86
N ILE A 163 -9.16 -13.49 6.30
CA ILE A 163 -7.78 -13.08 6.52
C ILE A 163 -7.78 -11.74 7.22
N VAL A 164 -7.13 -11.64 8.37
CA VAL A 164 -7.04 -10.41 9.15
C VAL A 164 -5.97 -9.51 8.54
N GLY A 165 -6.42 -8.43 7.89
CA GLY A 165 -5.55 -7.42 7.31
C GLY A 165 -5.17 -6.36 8.35
N MET A 166 -3.87 -6.03 8.41
CA MET A 166 -3.34 -5.05 9.35
C MET A 166 -2.64 -3.91 8.60
N ASN A 167 -3.16 -2.69 8.77
CA ASN A 167 -2.54 -1.50 8.21
C ASN A 167 -1.44 -0.99 9.14
N TYR A 168 -0.21 -0.89 8.63
CA TYR A 168 0.96 -0.33 9.31
C TYR A 168 1.30 -1.00 10.65
N ALA A 169 1.13 -2.31 10.74
CA ALA A 169 1.65 -3.08 11.86
C ALA A 169 3.17 -3.19 11.74
N GLY A 170 3.88 -2.98 12.84
CA GLY A 170 5.30 -3.31 12.96
C GLY A 170 5.50 -4.73 13.49
N GLY A 171 6.73 -5.23 13.43
CA GLY A 171 7.06 -6.60 13.80
C GLY A 171 6.57 -7.00 15.19
N SER A 172 6.80 -6.17 16.20
CA SER A 172 6.32 -6.46 17.57
C SER A 172 4.79 -6.53 17.67
N THR A 173 4.08 -5.80 16.83
CA THR A 173 2.62 -5.86 16.77
C THR A 173 2.16 -7.19 16.17
N TYR A 174 2.77 -7.63 15.05
CA TYR A 174 2.50 -8.96 14.50
C TYR A 174 2.75 -10.07 15.51
N ASP A 175 3.90 -10.03 16.22
CA ASP A 175 4.25 -11.01 17.25
C ASP A 175 3.21 -11.07 18.38
N SER A 176 2.79 -9.89 18.85
CA SER A 176 1.78 -9.78 19.92
C SER A 176 0.44 -10.35 19.51
N ILE A 177 -0.05 -10.00 18.31
CA ILE A 177 -1.33 -10.48 17.79
C ILE A 177 -1.29 -11.98 17.54
N HIS A 178 -0.23 -12.50 16.92
CA HIS A 178 -0.10 -13.93 16.71
C HIS A 178 -0.02 -14.73 18.04
N SER A 179 0.64 -14.18 19.05
CA SER A 179 0.67 -14.79 20.37
C SER A 179 -0.71 -14.88 21.04
N GLN A 180 -1.56 -13.87 20.83
CA GLN A 180 -2.92 -13.81 21.39
C GLN A 180 -3.91 -14.63 20.55
N HIS A 181 -3.71 -14.67 19.25
CA HIS A 181 -4.60 -15.29 18.26
C HIS A 181 -3.78 -16.16 17.29
N PRO A 182 -3.23 -17.30 17.75
CA PRO A 182 -2.34 -18.12 16.92
C PRO A 182 -3.03 -18.74 15.68
N ASP A 183 -4.36 -18.82 15.69
CA ASP A 183 -5.15 -19.35 14.59
C ASP A 183 -5.54 -18.30 13.53
N TRP A 184 -5.26 -17.03 13.78
CA TRP A 184 -5.58 -15.99 12.82
C TRP A 184 -4.61 -16.03 11.64
N LYS A 185 -5.17 -15.92 10.44
CA LYS A 185 -4.40 -15.73 9.20
C LYS A 185 -4.12 -14.24 9.05
N LEU A 186 -2.86 -13.85 9.10
CA LEU A 186 -2.46 -12.43 9.09
C LEU A 186 -1.87 -12.01 7.75
N ILE A 187 -2.15 -10.77 7.34
CA ILE A 187 -1.51 -10.12 6.19
C ILE A 187 -1.31 -8.63 6.48
N GLY A 188 -0.23 -8.06 5.97
CA GLY A 188 -0.05 -6.61 5.92
C GLY A 188 -0.91 -6.01 4.82
N SER A 189 -2.12 -5.58 5.14
CA SER A 189 -3.07 -5.05 4.15
C SER A 189 -2.68 -3.66 3.65
N GLU A 190 -1.90 -2.92 4.43
CA GLU A 190 -1.25 -1.67 4.05
C GLU A 190 0.03 -1.51 4.86
N THR A 191 1.16 -1.40 4.18
CA THR A 191 2.48 -1.33 4.84
C THR A 191 3.30 -0.17 4.32
N ALA A 192 4.46 0.04 4.90
CA ALA A 192 5.40 1.10 4.60
C ALA A 192 4.83 2.51 4.76
N SER A 193 4.23 3.13 3.77
CA SER A 193 4.04 4.59 3.69
C SER A 193 5.37 5.33 3.82
N SER A 194 6.42 4.79 3.22
CA SER A 194 7.65 5.49 2.92
C SER A 194 7.36 6.56 1.86
N ILE A 195 7.97 7.73 2.01
CA ILE A 195 7.75 8.87 1.12
C ILE A 195 9.07 9.31 0.50
N ASN A 196 9.10 9.42 -0.82
CA ASN A 196 10.29 9.79 -1.57
C ASN A 196 9.96 10.44 -2.92
N SER A 197 10.95 11.16 -3.46
CA SER A 197 10.92 11.69 -4.83
C SER A 197 11.97 10.98 -5.67
N ARG A 198 11.68 10.73 -6.94
CA ARG A 198 12.59 10.07 -7.87
C ARG A 198 13.84 10.91 -8.11
N GLY A 199 15.04 10.34 -7.86
CA GLY A 199 16.34 10.92 -8.22
C GLY A 199 16.75 12.16 -7.44
N ILE A 200 16.21 12.40 -6.25
CA ILE A 200 16.57 13.53 -5.39
C ILE A 200 17.58 13.09 -4.34
N TYR A 201 18.82 13.50 -4.50
CA TYR A 201 19.94 13.19 -3.62
C TYR A 201 20.57 14.42 -2.96
N SER A 202 20.03 15.60 -3.25
CA SER A 202 20.48 16.90 -2.68
C SER A 202 20.07 17.12 -1.23
N THR A 203 19.27 16.21 -0.67
CA THR A 203 18.84 16.22 0.74
C THR A 203 18.80 14.82 1.30
N HIS A 204 18.97 14.68 2.62
CA HIS A 204 18.76 13.41 3.35
C HIS A 204 17.37 13.30 4.00
N SER A 205 16.51 14.30 3.81
CA SER A 205 15.15 14.26 4.34
C SER A 205 14.17 14.90 3.34
N ARG A 206 13.87 16.17 3.53
CA ARG A 206 13.00 16.95 2.65
C ARG A 206 13.58 18.34 2.37
N ASP A 207 13.34 18.83 1.19
CA ASP A 207 13.55 20.22 0.81
C ASP A 207 12.19 20.93 0.69
N ASN A 208 11.91 21.82 1.63
CA ASN A 208 10.65 22.57 1.67
C ASN A 208 10.56 23.61 0.54
N SER A 209 11.69 24.06 0.00
CA SER A 209 11.70 25.08 -1.06
C SER A 209 11.27 24.52 -2.42
N SER A 210 11.75 23.32 -2.73
CA SER A 210 11.39 22.60 -3.97
C SER A 210 10.22 21.63 -3.80
N GLN A 211 9.76 21.42 -2.56
CA GLN A 211 8.78 20.40 -2.21
C GLN A 211 9.20 18.98 -2.70
N GLN A 212 10.46 18.66 -2.49
CA GLN A 212 11.05 17.37 -2.84
C GLN A 212 11.48 16.60 -1.58
N LEU A 213 11.44 15.28 -1.68
CA LEU A 213 11.91 14.36 -0.66
C LEU A 213 13.16 13.63 -1.13
N THR A 214 13.98 13.20 -0.20
CA THR A 214 15.12 12.34 -0.53
C THR A 214 14.70 11.09 -1.29
N ALA A 215 15.53 10.64 -2.21
CA ALA A 215 15.34 9.37 -2.91
C ALA A 215 15.77 8.15 -2.08
N TYR A 216 16.60 8.36 -1.05
CA TYR A 216 16.95 7.31 -0.10
C TYR A 216 15.74 6.86 0.73
N ASP A 217 15.78 5.64 1.27
CA ASP A 217 14.77 5.13 2.21
C ASP A 217 14.95 5.74 3.62
N TYR A 218 14.94 7.08 3.70
CA TYR A 218 15.16 7.85 4.92
C TYR A 218 13.94 8.66 5.38
N SER A 219 12.84 8.58 4.64
CA SER A 219 11.64 9.36 4.94
C SER A 219 10.39 8.49 4.95
N ARG A 220 9.57 8.70 5.96
CA ARG A 220 8.27 8.05 6.15
C ARG A 220 7.30 8.99 6.85
N VAL A 221 6.03 8.65 6.84
CA VAL A 221 5.00 9.32 7.63
C VAL A 221 5.00 8.81 9.07
N ASN A 222 4.33 9.56 9.97
CA ASN A 222 4.34 9.22 11.40
C ASN A 222 3.69 7.86 11.73
N TRP A 223 2.72 7.42 10.94
CA TRP A 223 2.02 6.14 11.13
C TRP A 223 2.66 4.98 10.38
N GLY A 224 3.58 5.27 9.46
CA GLY A 224 4.22 4.30 8.57
C GLY A 224 5.62 3.88 9.01
N HIS A 225 6.24 3.09 8.18
CA HIS A 225 7.59 2.54 8.32
C HIS A 225 8.43 2.87 7.08
N TYR A 226 9.76 2.76 7.18
CA TYR A 226 10.62 2.72 6.01
C TYR A 226 10.29 1.48 5.17
N ALA A 227 10.50 1.54 3.87
CA ALA A 227 10.20 0.42 2.98
C ALA A 227 10.96 -0.85 3.39
N SER A 228 12.25 -0.72 3.68
CA SER A 228 13.10 -1.82 4.14
C SER A 228 12.66 -2.39 5.49
N GLN A 229 12.20 -1.55 6.42
CA GLN A 229 11.72 -2.01 7.73
C GLN A 229 10.39 -2.75 7.61
N ALA A 230 9.44 -2.22 6.83
CA ALA A 230 8.14 -2.87 6.65
C ALA A 230 8.31 -4.28 6.05
N TRP A 231 9.12 -4.40 5.01
CA TRP A 231 9.42 -5.70 4.39
C TRP A 231 10.14 -6.66 5.35
N TYR A 232 11.12 -6.18 6.10
CA TYR A 232 11.81 -6.99 7.11
C TYR A 232 10.85 -7.54 8.17
N ASP A 233 9.92 -6.71 8.63
CA ASP A 233 8.92 -7.11 9.64
C ASP A 233 8.01 -8.23 9.14
N VAL A 234 7.70 -8.27 7.85
CA VAL A 234 6.92 -9.34 7.22
C VAL A 234 7.79 -10.55 6.90
N LEU A 235 8.93 -10.34 6.25
CA LEU A 235 9.82 -11.42 5.79
C LEU A 235 10.29 -12.34 6.92
N THR A 236 10.49 -11.79 8.11
CA THR A 236 10.99 -12.53 9.28
C THR A 236 9.89 -13.22 10.10
N ARG A 237 8.65 -13.26 9.58
CA ARG A 237 7.48 -13.83 10.29
C ARG A 237 6.67 -14.75 9.38
N ASP A 238 6.97 -16.04 9.45
CA ASP A 238 6.32 -17.08 8.62
C ASP A 238 4.79 -17.15 8.79
N PHE A 239 4.25 -16.58 9.87
CA PHE A 239 2.82 -16.51 10.12
C PHE A 239 2.13 -15.28 9.49
N VAL A 240 2.87 -14.37 8.83
CA VAL A 240 2.34 -13.25 8.06
C VAL A 240 2.43 -13.61 6.58
N ALA A 241 1.30 -13.68 5.90
CA ALA A 241 1.21 -14.19 4.52
C ALA A 241 1.90 -13.28 3.47
N GLY A 242 2.17 -12.03 3.80
CA GLY A 242 2.78 -11.05 2.90
C GLY A 242 2.35 -9.63 3.22
N GLU A 243 2.65 -8.70 2.31
CA GLU A 243 2.29 -7.29 2.45
C GLU A 243 1.74 -6.68 1.17
N PHE A 244 0.84 -5.72 1.33
CA PHE A 244 0.46 -4.76 0.30
C PHE A 244 1.04 -3.40 0.65
N VAL A 245 1.95 -2.91 -0.17
CA VAL A 245 2.68 -1.67 0.09
C VAL A 245 1.85 -0.46 -0.29
N TRP A 246 1.75 0.53 0.61
CA TRP A 246 1.21 1.83 0.29
C TRP A 246 2.33 2.73 -0.24
N THR A 247 2.46 2.98 -1.56
CA THR A 247 1.57 2.50 -2.64
C THR A 247 2.39 2.20 -3.90
N GLY A 248 1.81 1.51 -4.86
CA GLY A 248 2.51 1.17 -6.10
C GLY A 248 2.88 2.39 -6.93
N PHE A 249 1.95 3.33 -7.10
CA PHE A 249 2.14 4.56 -7.88
C PHE A 249 1.86 5.80 -7.04
N ASP A 250 2.58 6.89 -7.32
CA ASP A 250 2.11 8.20 -6.89
C ASP A 250 0.78 8.52 -7.55
N TYR A 251 -0.10 9.19 -6.83
CA TYR A 251 -1.46 9.51 -7.27
C TYR A 251 -1.81 10.98 -7.00
N LEU A 252 -2.80 11.49 -7.67
CA LEU A 252 -3.32 12.84 -7.45
C LEU A 252 -4.11 12.89 -6.15
N GLY A 253 -3.92 13.93 -5.40
CA GLY A 253 -4.45 14.12 -4.05
C GLY A 253 -3.38 13.85 -2.99
N GLU A 254 -3.76 13.79 -1.73
CA GLU A 254 -2.94 13.47 -0.56
C GLU A 254 -1.47 13.95 -0.60
N PRO A 255 -1.22 15.27 -0.51
CA PRO A 255 0.10 15.85 -0.73
C PRO A 255 1.05 15.69 0.48
N THR A 256 0.87 14.68 1.30
CA THR A 256 1.72 14.40 2.46
C THR A 256 3.20 14.28 2.04
N PRO A 257 4.16 14.94 2.72
CA PRO A 257 4.01 15.58 4.04
C PRO A 257 3.69 17.09 3.99
N TRP A 258 3.27 17.64 2.85
CA TRP A 258 2.97 19.08 2.70
C TRP A 258 1.51 19.45 2.90
N ASN A 259 0.66 18.51 3.28
CA ASN A 259 -0.71 18.77 3.70
C ASN A 259 -0.75 19.84 4.82
N GLY A 260 -1.62 20.84 4.68
CA GLY A 260 -1.69 21.97 5.59
C GLY A 260 -0.60 23.05 5.38
N VAL A 261 0.21 22.95 4.34
CA VAL A 261 1.18 23.97 3.89
C VAL A 261 0.61 24.80 2.74
N ASP A 262 -0.67 24.82 2.57
CA ASP A 262 -1.39 25.58 1.57
C ASP A 262 -1.13 27.09 1.74
N PRO A 263 -0.88 27.86 0.66
CA PRO A 263 -0.69 29.30 0.70
C PRO A 263 -1.84 30.05 1.32
N GLY A 264 -3.08 29.58 1.14
CA GLY A 264 -4.25 30.16 1.76
C GLY A 264 -4.22 30.11 3.28
N ALA A 265 -3.56 29.14 3.88
CA ALA A 265 -3.45 28.99 5.33
C ALA A 265 -2.20 29.65 5.93
N LYS A 266 -1.10 29.78 5.16
CA LYS A 266 0.20 30.20 5.69
C LYS A 266 1.05 31.08 4.73
N GLY A 267 0.49 31.57 3.63
CA GLY A 267 1.19 32.44 2.67
C GLY A 267 2.37 31.75 1.96
N ARG A 268 2.35 30.42 1.85
CA ARG A 268 3.38 29.64 1.19
C ARG A 268 2.85 29.02 -0.11
N TRP A 269 3.71 28.34 -0.83
CA TRP A 269 3.39 27.64 -2.05
C TRP A 269 2.14 26.74 -1.92
N PRO A 270 1.34 26.59 -2.98
CA PRO A 270 0.27 25.61 -3.00
C PRO A 270 0.84 24.22 -2.68
N SER A 271 0.11 23.45 -1.91
CA SER A 271 0.46 22.05 -1.69
C SER A 271 0.63 21.35 -3.04
N PRO A 272 1.58 20.43 -3.18
CA PRO A 272 1.64 19.56 -4.34
C PRO A 272 0.30 18.89 -4.58
N LYS A 273 0.01 18.55 -5.83
CA LYS A 273 -1.25 17.90 -6.19
C LYS A 273 -1.14 16.38 -6.27
N ASN A 274 0.04 15.83 -6.03
CA ASN A 274 0.30 14.40 -6.04
C ASN A 274 0.88 13.93 -4.70
N SER A 275 0.76 12.62 -4.46
CA SER A 275 1.38 11.94 -3.32
C SER A 275 2.87 11.69 -3.56
N TYR A 276 3.55 11.19 -2.52
CA TYR A 276 4.96 10.80 -2.53
C TYR A 276 5.17 9.36 -2.07
N PHE A 277 4.08 8.61 -1.87
CA PHE A 277 4.10 7.23 -1.38
C PHE A 277 4.48 6.21 -2.45
N GLY A 278 4.28 6.55 -3.72
CA GLY A 278 4.47 5.62 -4.82
C GLY A 278 5.88 5.05 -4.89
N ILE A 279 5.99 3.76 -5.15
CA ILE A 279 7.23 3.10 -5.58
C ILE A 279 7.60 3.57 -6.99
N ILE A 280 6.60 3.95 -7.74
CA ILE A 280 6.67 4.46 -9.12
C ILE A 280 6.04 5.85 -9.12
N ASP A 281 6.64 6.81 -9.84
CA ASP A 281 6.12 8.17 -9.91
C ASP A 281 4.85 8.28 -10.79
N THR A 282 4.21 9.44 -10.79
CA THR A 282 2.98 9.71 -11.58
C THR A 282 3.18 9.58 -13.09
N ALA A 283 4.43 9.66 -13.59
CA ALA A 283 4.76 9.46 -15.00
C ALA A 283 4.95 7.97 -15.34
N GLY A 284 4.91 7.09 -14.33
CA GLY A 284 5.15 5.67 -14.48
C GLY A 284 6.64 5.31 -14.57
N LEU A 285 7.50 6.13 -13.97
CA LEU A 285 8.93 5.88 -13.91
C LEU A 285 9.33 5.36 -12.52
N PRO A 286 10.17 4.31 -12.44
CA PRO A 286 10.62 3.75 -11.18
C PRO A 286 11.35 4.77 -10.32
N LYS A 287 11.04 4.80 -9.02
CA LYS A 287 11.87 5.43 -8.00
C LYS A 287 12.91 4.45 -7.47
N ASP A 288 13.84 4.87 -6.61
CA ASP A 288 14.88 3.97 -6.11
C ASP A 288 14.29 2.81 -5.29
N SER A 289 13.19 3.03 -4.58
CA SER A 289 12.45 1.99 -3.86
C SER A 289 11.93 0.86 -4.76
N TYR A 290 11.70 1.10 -6.04
CA TYR A 290 11.35 0.04 -7.01
C TYR A 290 12.44 -1.05 -7.05
N TYR A 291 13.69 -0.64 -7.09
CA TYR A 291 14.81 -1.58 -7.16
C TYR A 291 15.08 -2.27 -5.81
N PHE A 292 14.71 -1.63 -4.70
CA PHE A 292 14.68 -2.31 -3.41
C PHE A 292 13.70 -3.48 -3.47
N TYR A 293 12.43 -3.24 -3.82
CA TYR A 293 11.42 -4.31 -3.91
C TYR A 293 11.77 -5.33 -4.99
N GLN A 294 12.30 -4.91 -6.13
CA GLN A 294 12.73 -5.83 -7.19
C GLN A 294 13.80 -6.81 -6.67
N SER A 295 14.74 -6.33 -5.89
CA SER A 295 15.79 -7.17 -5.31
C SER A 295 15.28 -8.19 -4.28
N GLN A 296 14.06 -7.98 -3.76
CA GLN A 296 13.44 -8.83 -2.75
C GLN A 296 12.34 -9.74 -3.31
N TRP A 297 11.69 -9.34 -4.40
CA TRP A 297 10.49 -9.98 -4.89
C TRP A 297 10.64 -10.64 -6.27
N ASN A 298 11.68 -10.31 -7.02
CA ASN A 298 11.85 -10.81 -8.39
C ASN A 298 13.04 -11.73 -8.54
N ASP A 299 12.83 -13.03 -8.35
CA ASP A 299 13.86 -14.06 -8.50
C ASP A 299 14.30 -14.28 -9.96
N ALA A 300 13.58 -13.74 -10.94
CA ALA A 300 13.89 -13.91 -12.36
C ALA A 300 14.92 -12.88 -12.88
N VAL A 301 15.22 -11.84 -12.08
CA VAL A 301 16.11 -10.74 -12.48
C VAL A 301 17.11 -10.45 -11.39
N HIS A 302 18.39 -10.51 -11.72
CA HIS A 302 19.43 -10.01 -10.81
C HIS A 302 19.38 -8.49 -10.72
N THR A 303 19.17 -7.99 -9.53
CA THR A 303 19.12 -6.56 -9.25
C THR A 303 20.44 -6.07 -8.69
N LEU A 304 20.98 -5.02 -9.29
CA LEU A 304 22.08 -4.24 -8.74
C LEU A 304 21.81 -2.77 -9.00
N HIS A 305 21.32 -2.07 -7.99
CA HIS A 305 20.97 -0.67 -8.07
C HIS A 305 21.75 0.15 -7.05
N LEU A 306 22.46 1.16 -7.54
CA LEU A 306 23.34 2.00 -6.74
C LEU A 306 22.76 3.40 -6.58
N LEU A 307 22.67 3.87 -5.33
CA LEU A 307 22.36 5.25 -4.99
C LEU A 307 23.61 5.92 -4.40
N PRO A 308 23.80 7.22 -4.62
CA PRO A 308 23.04 8.12 -5.49
C PRO A 308 23.37 7.93 -6.97
N ALA A 309 22.48 8.43 -7.84
CA ALA A 309 22.91 8.73 -9.20
C ALA A 309 23.97 9.87 -9.10
N TRP A 310 25.15 9.61 -9.60
CA TRP A 310 26.33 10.46 -9.40
C TRP A 310 26.27 11.70 -10.28
N ASN A 311 25.50 12.70 -9.87
CA ASN A 311 25.27 13.92 -10.62
C ASN A 311 25.86 15.15 -9.90
N GLY A 312 27.17 15.23 -9.86
CA GLY A 312 27.94 16.38 -9.44
C GLY A 312 27.49 17.01 -8.12
N ASP A 313 27.17 18.31 -8.16
CA ASP A 313 26.78 19.09 -6.97
C ASP A 313 25.38 18.77 -6.44
N ALA A 314 24.62 17.94 -7.15
CA ALA A 314 23.28 17.53 -6.74
C ALA A 314 23.24 16.45 -5.66
N VAL A 315 24.40 16.02 -5.14
CA VAL A 315 24.52 15.01 -4.09
C VAL A 315 24.81 15.67 -2.75
N LYS A 316 23.98 15.37 -1.74
CA LYS A 316 24.18 15.85 -0.38
C LYS A 316 25.43 15.21 0.23
N LYS A 317 26.34 16.04 0.70
CA LYS A 317 27.48 15.62 1.50
C LYS A 317 27.15 15.66 3.00
N ASN A 318 27.68 14.72 3.73
CA ASN A 318 27.72 14.73 5.18
C ASN A 318 28.61 15.84 5.72
N ARG A 319 28.59 16.07 7.03
CA ARG A 319 29.40 17.12 7.67
C ARG A 319 30.91 16.90 7.51
N ASP A 320 31.33 15.66 7.37
CA ASP A 320 32.72 15.24 7.15
C ASP A 320 33.12 15.19 5.66
N GLY A 321 32.23 15.60 4.77
CA GLY A 321 32.44 15.60 3.32
C GLY A 321 32.18 14.26 2.63
N THR A 322 31.83 13.22 3.34
CA THR A 322 31.46 11.92 2.77
C THR A 322 30.09 11.97 2.10
N VAL A 323 29.80 10.97 1.27
CA VAL A 323 28.50 10.74 0.61
C VAL A 323 27.98 9.37 1.02
N ASP A 324 26.69 9.30 1.37
CA ASP A 324 26.05 8.03 1.63
C ASP A 324 25.85 7.28 0.30
N VAL A 325 26.30 6.04 0.27
CA VAL A 325 26.12 5.13 -0.85
C VAL A 325 25.27 3.96 -0.38
N SER A 326 24.14 3.73 -1.04
CA SER A 326 23.26 2.60 -0.79
C SER A 326 23.22 1.69 -2.01
N VAL A 327 23.06 0.39 -1.78
CA VAL A 327 22.95 -0.61 -2.85
C VAL A 327 21.75 -1.50 -2.55
N TYR A 328 20.86 -1.64 -3.55
CA TYR A 328 19.78 -2.63 -3.51
C TYR A 328 20.15 -3.79 -4.43
N THR A 329 20.18 -5.00 -3.90
CA THR A 329 20.64 -6.18 -4.63
C THR A 329 20.09 -7.46 -4.03
N ASP A 330 19.95 -8.49 -4.85
CA ASP A 330 19.69 -9.89 -4.49
C ASP A 330 21.00 -10.70 -4.28
N ALA A 331 22.18 -10.08 -4.44
CA ALA A 331 23.47 -10.75 -4.27
C ALA A 331 23.83 -10.91 -2.79
N HIS A 332 24.54 -11.98 -2.46
CA HIS A 332 25.06 -12.22 -1.09
C HIS A 332 26.15 -11.26 -0.64
N ALA A 333 26.81 -10.60 -1.57
CA ALA A 333 27.87 -9.65 -1.29
C ALA A 333 28.03 -8.60 -2.38
N VAL A 334 28.43 -7.41 -2.00
CA VAL A 334 28.78 -6.32 -2.92
C VAL A 334 30.16 -5.75 -2.57
N ARG A 335 30.93 -5.44 -3.61
CA ARG A 335 32.21 -4.74 -3.46
C ARG A 335 32.12 -3.39 -4.17
N LEU A 336 32.44 -2.32 -3.44
CA LEU A 336 32.37 -0.96 -3.97
C LEU A 336 33.76 -0.50 -4.43
N TYR A 337 33.81 0.06 -5.63
CA TYR A 337 34.98 0.72 -6.19
C TYR A 337 34.67 2.17 -6.51
N PHE A 338 35.67 3.02 -6.32
CA PHE A 338 35.60 4.43 -6.72
C PHE A 338 36.70 4.75 -7.73
N THR A 339 36.34 5.41 -8.82
CA THR A 339 37.31 5.93 -9.77
C THR A 339 37.20 7.47 -9.79
N PRO A 340 38.20 8.20 -9.29
CA PRO A 340 38.18 9.67 -9.32
C PRO A 340 38.05 10.22 -10.74
N ALA A 341 37.40 11.36 -10.88
CA ALA A 341 37.26 12.03 -12.17
C ALA A 341 38.64 12.31 -12.78
N GLY A 342 38.84 11.92 -14.04
CA GLY A 342 40.13 12.05 -14.75
C GLY A 342 41.18 11.00 -14.42
N SER A 343 40.85 10.01 -13.57
CA SER A 343 41.73 8.87 -13.26
C SER A 343 41.22 7.59 -13.94
N THR A 344 42.13 6.66 -14.22
CA THR A 344 41.80 5.28 -14.61
C THR A 344 42.01 4.29 -13.46
N GLU A 345 42.49 4.77 -12.34
CA GLU A 345 42.77 3.95 -11.18
C GLU A 345 41.54 3.74 -10.31
N LYS A 346 41.21 2.46 -10.09
CA LYS A 346 40.15 2.04 -9.20
C LYS A 346 40.63 1.97 -7.77
N GLN A 347 39.96 2.69 -6.88
CA GLN A 347 40.15 2.55 -5.44
C GLN A 347 39.13 1.52 -4.90
N ASP A 348 39.58 0.50 -4.22
CA ASP A 348 38.70 -0.47 -3.55
C ASP A 348 38.23 0.11 -2.22
N LEU A 349 36.93 0.35 -2.10
CA LEU A 349 36.29 0.88 -0.91
C LEU A 349 35.75 -0.23 0.02
N GLY A 350 35.93 -1.49 -0.34
CA GLY A 350 35.63 -2.63 0.49
C GLY A 350 34.50 -3.52 0.02
N LEU A 351 34.36 -4.63 0.73
CA LEU A 351 33.35 -5.66 0.54
C LEU A 351 32.33 -5.59 1.68
N LYS A 352 31.03 -5.65 1.35
CA LYS A 352 29.96 -5.95 2.31
C LYS A 352 29.31 -7.26 1.95
N THR A 353 29.08 -8.11 2.95
CA THR A 353 28.31 -9.34 2.84
C THR A 353 26.97 -9.16 3.56
N PHE A 354 25.94 -9.82 3.04
CA PHE A 354 24.61 -9.87 3.63
C PHE A 354 24.42 -11.27 4.24
N THR A 355 23.92 -11.31 5.47
CA THR A 355 23.62 -12.54 6.21
C THR A 355 22.13 -12.69 6.36
#